data_cf8e27e2053a117c589e6c90cb86e2b6
#
_entry.id   cf8e27e2053a117c589e6c90cb86e2b6
#
_cell.length_a   1.000
_cell.length_b   1.000
_cell.length_c   1.000
_cell.angle_alpha   90.00
_cell.angle_beta   90.00
_cell.angle_gamma   90.00
#
_symmetry.space_group_name_H-M   'P 1'
#
loop_
_entity.id
_entity.type
_entity.pdbx_description
1 polymer ?
#
loop_
_entity_poly.entity_id
_entity_poly.type
_entity_poly.pdbx_seq_one_letter_code
_entity_poly.pdbx_strand_id
1 'polypeptide(L)'
;MIEIPRKAILKLLANAPDARALVDQAFLLRAFGGYLFPDIPPTLLGELVDRSNVVNLGRDAVVFREGDQADAFYLIRNGMVKISKKSAEKEVVLSYLVAGNFFGEAALFSDMARTSSVTTIFPSDLIKLSKRDFNNFLATNPELREVPRKKLEERRIAGLLADATPGAGNLLEDLIREEVVMGTQTLIIDEHKCIRCGNCVNACEGVHVDGQARLSLTGIKFYNLLAPNSCWQCENPLCMLDCPPDAIQRDPRGEVYIKSNCIGCGNCERNCPYDNIFMVHKEPKKTLFSWVASLLGKSHKPDVEQTVAVKCDLCRDIRGGPACVRGCPTGAAIRLTPEQYRETLEELVISRGER
;
A
#
# COMPACT_ATOMS: atom_id res chain seq x y z
N MET A 1 6.37 11.25 23.63
CA MET A 1 6.38 11.27 22.16
C MET A 1 5.69 12.58 21.73
N ILE A 2 6.28 13.38 20.88
CA ILE A 2 5.67 14.64 20.40
C ILE A 2 4.93 14.28 19.11
N GLU A 3 3.60 14.43 19.10
CA GLU A 3 2.78 14.31 17.89
C GLU A 3 2.68 15.67 17.21
N ILE A 4 3.13 15.74 15.97
CA ILE A 4 3.01 16.93 15.14
C ILE A 4 1.89 16.70 14.13
N PRO A 5 0.84 17.56 14.08
CA PRO A 5 -0.23 17.42 13.10
C PRO A 5 0.32 17.50 11.68
N ARG A 6 -0.17 16.61 10.79
CA ARG A 6 0.26 16.52 9.39
C ARG A 6 0.26 17.90 8.68
N LYS A 7 -0.81 18.69 8.86
CA LYS A 7 -0.91 20.04 8.27
C LYS A 7 0.24 20.94 8.71
N ALA A 8 0.68 20.85 9.96
CA ALA A 8 1.81 21.65 10.47
C ALA A 8 3.12 21.23 9.81
N ILE A 9 3.37 19.91 9.65
CA ILE A 9 4.54 19.40 8.93
C ILE A 9 4.51 19.84 7.47
N LEU A 10 3.40 19.65 6.75
CA LEU A 10 3.29 20.05 5.35
C LEU A 10 3.54 21.56 5.15
N LYS A 11 3.00 22.40 6.05
CA LYS A 11 3.23 23.84 6.04
C LYS A 11 4.71 24.17 6.32
N LEU A 12 5.35 23.48 7.25
CA LEU A 12 6.78 23.64 7.54
C LEU A 12 7.62 23.29 6.31
N LEU A 13 7.39 22.12 5.71
CA LEU A 13 8.13 21.63 4.53
C LEU A 13 7.92 22.50 3.28
N ALA A 14 6.76 23.14 3.16
CA ALA A 14 6.47 24.05 2.05
C ALA A 14 7.19 25.41 2.20
N ASN A 15 7.42 25.88 3.44
CA ASN A 15 7.95 27.23 3.71
C ASN A 15 9.40 27.23 4.23
N ALA A 16 9.98 26.08 4.51
CA ALA A 16 11.35 25.95 5.03
C ALA A 16 12.13 24.91 4.23
N PRO A 17 12.84 25.30 3.15
CA PRO A 17 13.62 24.37 2.31
C PRO A 17 14.65 23.56 3.11
N ASP A 18 15.30 24.17 4.10
CA ASP A 18 16.27 23.48 4.96
C ASP A 18 15.64 22.37 5.80
N ALA A 19 14.41 22.61 6.32
CA ALA A 19 13.66 21.58 7.04
C ALA A 19 13.28 20.44 6.13
N ARG A 20 12.93 20.73 4.86
CA ARG A 20 12.65 19.71 3.85
C ARG A 20 13.89 18.86 3.55
N ALA A 21 15.04 19.50 3.35
CA ALA A 21 16.30 18.79 3.11
C ALA A 21 16.66 17.84 4.27
N LEU A 22 16.51 18.29 5.53
CA LEU A 22 16.75 17.46 6.71
C LEU A 22 15.80 16.26 6.80
N VAL A 23 14.53 16.47 6.48
CA VAL A 23 13.54 15.36 6.45
C VAL A 23 13.86 14.38 5.34
N ASP A 24 14.18 14.85 4.14
CA ASP A 24 14.57 14.00 3.02
C ASP A 24 15.85 13.22 3.35
N GLN A 25 16.85 13.84 3.96
CA GLN A 25 18.06 13.17 4.43
C GLN A 25 17.77 12.08 5.46
N ALA A 26 16.93 12.36 6.46
CA ALA A 26 16.51 11.38 7.45
C ALA A 26 15.76 10.17 6.82
N PHE A 27 14.93 10.43 5.80
CA PHE A 27 14.28 9.37 5.03
C PHE A 27 15.26 8.55 4.22
N LEU A 28 16.22 9.18 3.56
CA LEU A 28 17.24 8.48 2.77
C LEU A 28 18.11 7.57 3.65
N LEU A 29 18.57 8.09 4.80
CA LEU A 29 19.30 7.29 5.79
C LEU A 29 18.52 6.07 6.24
N ARG A 30 17.23 6.24 6.54
CA ARG A 30 16.36 5.15 6.97
C ARG A 30 16.10 4.15 5.83
N ALA A 31 15.95 4.62 4.60
CA ALA A 31 15.73 3.77 3.44
C ALA A 31 16.98 2.93 3.13
N PHE A 32 18.15 3.52 3.10
CA PHE A 32 19.40 2.76 2.89
C PHE A 32 19.67 1.80 4.04
N GLY A 33 19.54 2.25 5.29
CA GLY A 33 19.77 1.42 6.47
C GLY A 33 18.71 0.34 6.65
N GLY A 34 17.44 0.63 6.41
CA GLY A 34 16.36 -0.33 6.63
C GLY A 34 16.20 -1.38 5.53
N TYR A 35 16.50 -1.02 4.27
CA TYR A 35 16.18 -1.89 3.13
C TYR A 35 17.40 -2.49 2.43
N LEU A 36 18.50 -1.76 2.38
CA LEU A 36 19.68 -2.19 1.61
C LEU A 36 20.83 -2.62 2.53
N PHE A 37 21.05 -1.91 3.62
CA PHE A 37 22.19 -2.11 4.49
C PHE A 37 21.79 -2.06 5.98
N PRO A 38 21.05 -3.05 6.50
CA PRO A 38 20.46 -3.00 7.84
C PRO A 38 21.49 -2.92 8.98
N ASP A 39 22.70 -3.42 8.75
CA ASP A 39 23.74 -3.53 9.77
C ASP A 39 24.79 -2.41 9.70
N ILE A 40 24.59 -1.40 8.84
CA ILE A 40 25.59 -0.35 8.65
C ILE A 40 25.30 0.86 9.55
N PRO A 41 26.34 1.42 10.20
CA PRO A 41 26.22 2.67 10.94
C PRO A 41 25.69 3.81 10.06
N PRO A 42 24.75 4.63 10.54
CA PRO A 42 24.19 5.77 9.79
C PRO A 42 25.26 6.76 9.29
N THR A 43 26.41 6.84 9.96
CA THR A 43 27.55 7.71 9.58
C THR A 43 28.18 7.31 8.25
N LEU A 44 28.25 6.02 7.94
CA LEU A 44 28.76 5.53 6.66
C LEU A 44 27.75 5.70 5.54
N LEU A 45 26.45 5.63 5.84
CA LEU A 45 25.39 5.86 4.86
C LEU A 45 25.27 7.33 4.44
N GLY A 46 25.80 8.27 5.22
CA GLY A 46 25.77 9.70 4.92
C GLY A 46 26.31 10.03 3.53
N GLU A 47 27.42 9.40 3.12
CA GLU A 47 28.00 9.63 1.79
C GLU A 47 27.05 9.22 0.64
N LEU A 48 26.29 8.12 0.81
CA LEU A 48 25.30 7.69 -0.18
C LEU A 48 24.12 8.63 -0.23
N VAL A 49 23.69 9.11 0.94
CA VAL A 49 22.57 10.04 1.06
C VAL A 49 22.90 11.36 0.36
N ASP A 50 24.06 11.93 0.62
CA ASP A 50 24.48 13.22 0.05
C ASP A 50 24.64 13.17 -1.48
N ARG A 51 24.87 11.97 -2.05
CA ARG A 51 25.03 11.75 -3.49
C ARG A 51 23.78 11.21 -4.18
N SER A 52 22.72 10.96 -3.41
CA SER A 52 21.45 10.43 -3.93
C SER A 52 20.43 11.54 -4.15
N ASN A 53 19.52 11.32 -5.10
CA ASN A 53 18.44 12.24 -5.39
C ASN A 53 17.10 11.49 -5.38
N VAL A 54 16.06 12.14 -4.86
CA VAL A 54 14.69 11.65 -4.96
C VAL A 54 14.09 12.08 -6.28
N VAL A 55 13.65 11.12 -7.08
CA VAL A 55 12.96 11.33 -8.35
C VAL A 55 11.51 10.95 -8.19
N ASN A 56 10.61 11.90 -8.40
CA ASN A 56 9.17 11.68 -8.35
C ASN A 56 8.68 11.41 -9.77
N LEU A 57 8.08 10.26 -9.99
CA LEU A 57 7.56 9.81 -11.28
C LEU A 57 6.06 9.58 -11.19
N GLY A 58 5.34 9.99 -12.24
CA GLY A 58 3.91 9.71 -12.38
C GLY A 58 3.65 8.22 -12.67
N ARG A 59 2.38 7.86 -12.86
CA ARG A 59 1.95 6.54 -13.34
C ARG A 59 2.49 6.31 -14.76
N ASP A 60 2.81 5.07 -15.10
CA ASP A 60 3.25 4.60 -16.43
C ASP A 60 4.51 5.31 -16.96
N ALA A 61 5.27 5.95 -16.07
CA ALA A 61 6.52 6.59 -16.41
C ALA A 61 7.63 5.55 -16.58
N VAL A 62 8.33 5.61 -17.70
CA VAL A 62 9.48 4.74 -17.97
C VAL A 62 10.69 5.26 -17.19
N VAL A 63 11.26 4.41 -16.32
CA VAL A 63 12.49 4.73 -15.58
C VAL A 63 13.71 4.52 -16.48
N PHE A 64 13.76 3.38 -17.16
CA PHE A 64 14.72 3.04 -18.22
C PHE A 64 14.19 1.87 -19.08
N ARG A 65 14.76 1.67 -20.25
CA ARG A 65 14.42 0.58 -21.18
C ARG A 65 15.52 -0.47 -21.23
N GLU A 66 15.14 -1.68 -21.61
CA GLU A 66 16.08 -2.73 -21.99
C GLU A 66 17.00 -2.21 -23.13
N GLY A 67 18.30 -2.43 -22.97
CA GLY A 67 19.33 -1.94 -23.89
C GLY A 67 19.88 -0.55 -23.55
N ASP A 68 19.25 0.23 -22.66
CA ASP A 68 19.78 1.53 -22.23
C ASP A 68 21.12 1.38 -21.50
N GLN A 69 21.95 2.43 -21.52
CA GLN A 69 23.16 2.46 -20.74
C GLN A 69 22.83 2.50 -19.25
N ALA A 70 23.53 1.66 -18.47
CA ALA A 70 23.36 1.63 -17.02
C ALA A 70 24.08 2.80 -16.34
N ASP A 71 23.31 3.78 -15.90
CA ASP A 71 23.79 5.03 -15.31
C ASP A 71 23.59 5.13 -13.80
N ALA A 72 22.63 4.42 -13.26
CA ALA A 72 22.20 4.55 -11.87
C ALA A 72 21.59 3.26 -11.31
N PHE A 73 21.56 3.21 -10.01
CA PHE A 73 20.87 2.28 -9.15
C PHE A 73 19.66 3.00 -8.54
N TYR A 74 18.57 2.30 -8.30
CA TYR A 74 17.33 2.86 -7.80
C TYR A 74 16.82 2.05 -6.60
N LEU A 75 16.42 2.76 -5.53
CA LEU A 75 15.69 2.21 -4.39
C LEU A 75 14.28 2.80 -4.39
N ILE A 76 13.26 1.97 -4.23
CA ILE A 76 11.87 2.41 -4.20
C ILE A 76 11.55 2.90 -2.79
N ARG A 77 11.36 4.23 -2.64
CA ARG A 77 10.94 4.87 -1.39
C ARG A 77 9.44 4.68 -1.20
N ASN A 78 8.69 4.84 -2.27
CA ASN A 78 7.23 4.76 -2.30
C ASN A 78 6.76 4.37 -3.69
N GLY A 79 5.60 3.71 -3.80
CA GLY A 79 5.02 3.28 -5.05
C GLY A 79 5.40 1.86 -5.48
N MET A 80 5.23 1.57 -6.77
CA MET A 80 5.47 0.27 -7.37
C MET A 80 5.99 0.42 -8.78
N VAL A 81 6.92 -0.45 -9.17
CA VAL A 81 7.43 -0.55 -10.53
C VAL A 81 7.25 -1.95 -11.10
N LYS A 82 7.06 -2.01 -12.41
CA LYS A 82 7.05 -3.23 -13.24
C LYS A 82 8.41 -3.40 -13.88
N ILE A 83 8.99 -4.60 -13.78
CA ILE A 83 10.17 -5.02 -14.52
C ILE A 83 9.70 -5.91 -15.67
N SER A 84 10.05 -5.58 -16.89
CA SER A 84 9.65 -6.32 -18.08
C SER A 84 10.77 -6.48 -19.08
N LYS A 85 10.63 -7.46 -19.98
CA LYS A 85 11.56 -7.74 -21.05
C LYS A 85 10.80 -7.94 -22.36
N LYS A 86 11.39 -7.52 -23.48
CA LYS A 86 10.84 -7.85 -24.80
C LYS A 86 11.24 -9.27 -25.18
N SER A 87 10.24 -10.13 -25.47
CA SER A 87 10.42 -11.45 -26.03
C SER A 87 9.65 -11.53 -27.35
N ALA A 88 10.36 -11.55 -28.47
CA ALA A 88 9.79 -11.43 -29.82
C ALA A 88 8.95 -10.14 -29.96
N GLU A 89 7.62 -10.25 -30.15
CA GLU A 89 6.73 -9.09 -30.29
C GLU A 89 5.93 -8.77 -29.02
N LYS A 90 6.15 -9.52 -27.91
CA LYS A 90 5.40 -9.35 -26.65
C LYS A 90 6.29 -8.84 -25.54
N GLU A 91 5.72 -8.00 -24.69
CA GLU A 91 6.30 -7.65 -23.40
C GLU A 91 6.02 -8.78 -22.42
N VAL A 92 7.08 -9.31 -21.79
CA VAL A 92 6.99 -10.31 -20.72
C VAL A 92 7.32 -9.61 -19.41
N VAL A 93 6.40 -9.65 -18.47
CA VAL A 93 6.61 -9.11 -17.13
C VAL A 93 7.41 -10.11 -16.31
N LEU A 94 8.56 -9.68 -15.80
CA LEU A 94 9.45 -10.50 -14.99
C LEU A 94 9.15 -10.38 -13.51
N SER A 95 8.79 -9.17 -13.05
CA SER A 95 8.56 -8.92 -11.62
C SER A 95 7.90 -7.58 -11.40
N TYR A 96 7.22 -7.46 -10.25
CA TYR A 96 6.76 -6.21 -9.67
C TYR A 96 7.50 -5.95 -8.37
N LEU A 97 7.96 -4.71 -8.18
CA LEU A 97 8.71 -4.31 -6.99
C LEU A 97 7.99 -3.15 -6.31
N VAL A 98 7.82 -3.27 -5.00
CA VAL A 98 7.20 -2.26 -4.12
C VAL A 98 8.24 -1.51 -3.29
N ALA A 99 7.80 -0.53 -2.52
CA ALA A 99 8.64 0.20 -1.58
C ALA A 99 9.52 -0.74 -0.73
N GLY A 100 10.76 -0.35 -0.47
CA GLY A 100 11.77 -1.17 0.19
C GLY A 100 12.57 -2.08 -0.74
N ASN A 101 12.14 -2.28 -1.98
CA ASN A 101 12.93 -2.99 -2.97
C ASN A 101 13.82 -2.02 -3.76
N PHE A 102 14.83 -2.58 -4.40
CA PHE A 102 15.75 -1.86 -5.28
C PHE A 102 15.88 -2.55 -6.64
N PHE A 103 16.34 -1.82 -7.64
CA PHE A 103 16.52 -2.35 -8.99
C PHE A 103 17.61 -1.58 -9.75
N GLY A 104 18.03 -2.15 -10.90
CA GLY A 104 19.11 -1.60 -11.71
C GLY A 104 20.50 -2.03 -11.24
N GLU A 105 20.59 -2.93 -10.27
CA GLU A 105 21.83 -3.47 -9.68
C GLU A 105 22.59 -4.38 -10.65
N ALA A 106 21.90 -5.08 -11.55
CA ALA A 106 22.53 -6.03 -12.48
C ALA A 106 23.62 -5.37 -13.34
N ALA A 107 23.34 -4.16 -13.77
CA ALA A 107 24.25 -3.39 -14.59
C ALA A 107 25.36 -2.65 -13.80
N LEU A 108 25.32 -2.67 -12.46
CA LEU A 108 26.36 -2.10 -11.61
C LEU A 108 27.61 -2.98 -11.56
N PHE A 109 27.40 -4.30 -11.58
CA PHE A 109 28.48 -5.31 -11.48
C PHE A 109 29.07 -5.70 -12.84
N SER A 110 28.50 -5.18 -13.92
CA SER A 110 28.97 -5.39 -15.29
C SER A 110 28.81 -4.10 -16.10
N ASP A 111 29.67 -3.89 -17.11
CA ASP A 111 29.52 -2.78 -18.04
C ASP A 111 28.47 -3.07 -19.13
N MET A 112 27.52 -3.93 -18.83
CA MET A 112 26.43 -4.31 -19.74
C MET A 112 25.32 -3.27 -19.72
N ALA A 113 24.59 -3.21 -20.83
CA ALA A 113 23.36 -2.44 -20.93
C ALA A 113 22.27 -2.99 -19.99
N ARG A 114 21.19 -2.21 -19.77
CA ARG A 114 20.02 -2.64 -19.00
C ARG A 114 19.44 -3.93 -19.58
N THR A 115 19.30 -4.94 -18.74
CA THR A 115 18.81 -6.27 -19.14
C THR A 115 17.29 -6.37 -19.19
N SER A 116 16.58 -5.33 -18.74
CA SER A 116 15.12 -5.24 -18.68
C SER A 116 14.67 -3.78 -18.71
N SER A 117 13.41 -3.56 -19.02
CA SER A 117 12.74 -2.26 -18.87
C SER A 117 12.12 -2.14 -17.48
N VAL A 118 12.05 -0.92 -16.96
CA VAL A 118 11.37 -0.61 -15.70
C VAL A 118 10.40 0.56 -15.90
N THR A 119 9.15 0.34 -15.51
CA THR A 119 8.07 1.32 -15.63
C THR A 119 7.32 1.43 -14.31
N THR A 120 6.97 2.64 -13.90
CA THR A 120 6.14 2.85 -12.71
C THR A 120 4.70 2.40 -12.98
N ILE A 121 4.11 1.69 -12.05
CA ILE A 121 2.68 1.30 -12.09
C ILE A 121 1.82 2.39 -11.45
N PHE A 122 2.33 2.97 -10.37
CA PHE A 122 1.71 4.06 -9.63
C PHE A 122 2.67 5.24 -9.53
N PRO A 123 2.18 6.44 -9.16
CA PRO A 123 3.07 7.54 -8.80
C PRO A 123 4.08 7.06 -7.76
N SER A 124 5.35 7.16 -8.08
CA SER A 124 6.43 6.54 -7.30
C SER A 124 7.55 7.53 -7.00
N ASP A 125 8.08 7.42 -5.77
CA ASP A 125 9.27 8.14 -5.34
C ASP A 125 10.44 7.17 -5.36
N LEU A 126 11.40 7.43 -6.23
CA LEU A 126 12.60 6.61 -6.38
C LEU A 126 13.81 7.38 -5.86
N ILE A 127 14.67 6.71 -5.10
CA ILE A 127 15.98 7.22 -4.73
C ILE A 127 16.96 6.78 -5.81
N LYS A 128 17.44 7.74 -6.60
CA LYS A 128 18.43 7.51 -7.65
C LYS A 128 19.84 7.76 -7.11
N LEU A 129 20.71 6.77 -7.25
CA LEU A 129 22.14 6.87 -6.94
C LEU A 129 22.95 6.53 -8.21
N SER A 130 23.92 7.37 -8.58
CA SER A 130 24.69 7.12 -9.78
C SER A 130 25.53 5.84 -9.66
N LYS A 131 25.73 5.12 -10.77
CA LYS A 131 26.59 3.94 -10.85
C LYS A 131 27.99 4.23 -10.31
N ARG A 132 28.56 5.40 -10.65
CA ARG A 132 29.88 5.82 -10.19
C ARG A 132 29.95 5.96 -8.68
N ASP A 133 28.98 6.65 -8.08
CA ASP A 133 28.98 6.93 -6.65
C ASP A 133 28.72 5.65 -5.84
N PHE A 134 27.82 4.78 -6.33
CA PHE A 134 27.57 3.47 -5.74
C PHE A 134 28.81 2.56 -5.81
N ASN A 135 29.47 2.49 -6.95
CA ASN A 135 30.69 1.69 -7.11
C ASN A 135 31.84 2.22 -6.25
N ASN A 136 32.00 3.54 -6.13
CA ASN A 136 32.98 4.16 -5.25
C ASN A 136 32.70 3.77 -3.79
N PHE A 137 31.46 3.85 -3.35
CA PHE A 137 31.06 3.42 -2.00
C PHE A 137 31.36 1.93 -1.75
N LEU A 138 31.05 1.06 -2.70
CA LEU A 138 31.38 -0.36 -2.57
C LEU A 138 32.89 -0.65 -2.68
N ALA A 139 33.67 0.23 -3.29
CA ALA A 139 35.13 0.10 -3.35
C ALA A 139 35.76 0.42 -1.99
N THR A 140 35.23 1.40 -1.28
CA THR A 140 35.65 1.75 0.09
C THR A 140 35.09 0.81 1.17
N ASN A 141 33.99 0.09 0.86
CA ASN A 141 33.30 -0.82 1.79
C ASN A 141 33.07 -2.19 1.10
N PRO A 142 34.13 -2.99 0.85
CA PRO A 142 34.02 -4.21 0.03
C PRO A 142 33.13 -5.28 0.64
N GLU A 143 32.96 -5.31 1.96
CA GLU A 143 32.06 -6.22 2.69
C GLU A 143 30.59 -6.03 2.32
N LEU A 144 30.22 -4.85 1.83
CA LEU A 144 28.84 -4.54 1.47
C LEU A 144 28.44 -4.99 0.07
N ARG A 145 29.38 -5.48 -0.73
CA ARG A 145 29.12 -5.95 -2.10
C ARG A 145 28.19 -7.15 -2.16
N GLU A 146 28.20 -7.98 -1.13
CA GLU A 146 27.42 -9.22 -1.12
C GLU A 146 25.91 -8.98 -1.03
N VAL A 147 25.46 -7.89 -0.39
CA VAL A 147 24.02 -7.63 -0.21
C VAL A 147 23.28 -7.43 -1.53
N PRO A 148 23.66 -6.47 -2.39
CA PRO A 148 23.02 -6.31 -3.70
C PRO A 148 23.22 -7.53 -4.60
N ARG A 149 24.38 -8.23 -4.49
CA ARG A 149 24.70 -9.43 -5.27
C ARG A 149 23.79 -10.60 -4.92
N LYS A 150 23.58 -10.84 -3.63
CA LYS A 150 22.66 -11.89 -3.15
C LYS A 150 21.25 -11.64 -3.67
N LYS A 151 20.77 -10.39 -3.60
CA LYS A 151 19.44 -10.01 -4.09
C LYS A 151 19.29 -10.18 -5.60
N LEU A 152 20.35 -9.90 -6.36
CA LEU A 152 20.38 -10.16 -7.80
C LEU A 152 20.22 -11.66 -8.10
N GLU A 153 20.94 -12.52 -7.36
CA GLU A 153 20.84 -13.97 -7.55
C GLU A 153 19.46 -14.52 -7.17
N GLU A 154 18.88 -14.05 -6.06
CA GLU A 154 17.50 -14.39 -5.68
C GLU A 154 16.49 -14.03 -6.79
N ARG A 155 16.63 -12.86 -7.41
CA ARG A 155 15.75 -12.44 -8.52
C ARG A 155 15.99 -13.23 -9.79
N ARG A 156 17.25 -13.59 -10.08
CA ARG A 156 17.57 -14.44 -11.24
C ARG A 156 16.89 -15.80 -11.12
N ILE A 157 16.91 -16.39 -9.93
CA ILE A 157 16.25 -17.66 -9.64
C ILE A 157 14.73 -17.51 -9.74
N ALA A 158 14.16 -16.45 -9.15
CA ALA A 158 12.72 -16.16 -9.22
C ALA A 158 12.25 -15.96 -10.67
N GLY A 159 13.03 -15.24 -11.49
CA GLY A 159 12.75 -15.06 -12.92
C GLY A 159 12.70 -16.37 -13.70
N LEU A 160 13.63 -17.28 -13.45
CA LEU A 160 13.64 -18.61 -14.08
C LEU A 160 12.42 -19.45 -13.69
N LEU A 161 11.93 -19.30 -12.45
CA LEU A 161 10.73 -19.99 -11.97
C LEU A 161 9.45 -19.36 -12.57
N ALA A 162 9.41 -18.04 -12.75
CA ALA A 162 8.26 -17.35 -13.36
C ALA A 162 8.10 -17.72 -14.84
N ASP A 163 9.19 -17.88 -15.58
CA ASP A 163 9.17 -18.36 -16.97
C ASP A 163 8.61 -19.79 -17.09
N ALA A 164 8.70 -20.58 -16.01
CA ALA A 164 8.21 -21.96 -15.97
C ALA A 164 6.70 -22.09 -15.63
N THR A 165 6.04 -21.01 -15.21
CA THR A 165 4.64 -21.05 -14.76
C THR A 165 3.80 -20.02 -15.55
N PRO A 166 3.35 -20.33 -16.78
CA PRO A 166 2.46 -19.47 -17.55
C PRO A 166 1.10 -19.34 -16.84
N GLY A 167 0.67 -18.11 -16.54
CA GLY A 167 -0.65 -17.82 -15.97
C GLY A 167 -0.65 -17.01 -14.69
N ALA A 168 0.31 -17.19 -13.77
CA ALA A 168 0.41 -16.38 -12.56
C ALA A 168 0.71 -14.90 -12.87
N GLY A 169 1.47 -14.62 -13.93
CA GLY A 169 1.77 -13.27 -14.38
C GLY A 169 0.53 -12.48 -14.82
N ASN A 170 -0.41 -13.13 -15.50
CA ASN A 170 -1.63 -12.49 -15.99
C ASN A 170 -2.56 -12.06 -14.85
N LEU A 171 -2.71 -12.91 -13.82
CA LEU A 171 -3.55 -12.60 -12.66
C LEU A 171 -2.99 -11.42 -11.86
N LEU A 172 -1.66 -11.39 -11.63
CA LEU A 172 -1.02 -10.29 -10.94
C LEU A 172 -1.11 -8.98 -11.74
N GLU A 173 -0.98 -9.06 -13.07
CA GLU A 173 -1.15 -7.91 -13.96
C GLU A 173 -2.59 -7.36 -13.92
N ASP A 174 -3.60 -8.23 -13.92
CA ASP A 174 -5.00 -7.84 -13.77
C ASP A 174 -5.26 -7.17 -12.41
N LEU A 175 -4.75 -7.73 -11.32
CA LEU A 175 -4.87 -7.16 -9.97
C LEU A 175 -4.19 -5.78 -9.86
N ILE A 176 -3.07 -5.60 -10.54
CA ILE A 176 -2.35 -4.31 -10.58
C ILE A 176 -3.11 -3.31 -11.42
N ARG A 177 -3.61 -3.71 -12.59
CA ARG A 177 -4.40 -2.83 -13.47
C ARG A 177 -5.65 -2.30 -12.76
N GLU A 178 -6.29 -3.13 -11.97
CA GLU A 178 -7.46 -2.76 -11.16
C GLU A 178 -7.08 -2.12 -9.80
N GLU A 179 -5.79 -1.82 -9.60
CA GLU A 179 -5.22 -1.16 -8.41
C GLU A 179 -5.43 -1.90 -7.08
N VAL A 180 -5.86 -3.17 -7.10
CA VAL A 180 -6.11 -3.97 -5.88
C VAL A 180 -4.86 -4.14 -5.02
N VAL A 181 -3.68 -4.06 -5.64
CA VAL A 181 -2.36 -4.25 -4.97
C VAL A 181 -1.91 -3.02 -4.17
N MET A 182 -2.63 -1.89 -4.24
CA MET A 182 -2.31 -0.67 -3.45
C MET A 182 -2.64 -0.79 -1.97
N GLY A 183 -3.41 -1.80 -1.61
CA GLY A 183 -3.85 -2.01 -0.24
C GLY A 183 -2.81 -2.76 0.59
N THR A 184 -2.49 -2.25 1.77
CA THR A 184 -1.64 -2.97 2.74
C THR A 184 -2.38 -4.14 3.39
N GLN A 185 -3.72 -4.18 3.29
CA GLN A 185 -4.59 -5.20 3.90
C GLN A 185 -5.87 -5.38 3.08
N THR A 186 -5.78 -6.01 1.91
CA THR A 186 -6.95 -6.21 1.03
C THR A 186 -7.73 -7.45 1.43
N LEU A 187 -9.07 -7.33 1.49
CA LEU A 187 -9.97 -8.47 1.66
C LEU A 187 -10.15 -9.16 0.31
N ILE A 188 -9.93 -10.47 0.26
CA ILE A 188 -10.19 -11.32 -0.89
C ILE A 188 -11.13 -12.44 -0.48
N ILE A 189 -12.03 -12.79 -1.34
CA ILE A 189 -12.96 -13.92 -1.16
C ILE A 189 -12.74 -14.94 -2.28
N ASP A 190 -12.34 -16.14 -1.91
CA ASP A 190 -12.26 -17.29 -2.83
C ASP A 190 -13.68 -17.78 -3.14
N GLU A 191 -14.19 -17.49 -4.34
CA GLU A 191 -15.55 -17.85 -4.75
C GLU A 191 -15.78 -19.38 -4.86
N HIS A 192 -14.72 -20.19 -4.96
CA HIS A 192 -14.86 -21.66 -4.91
C HIS A 192 -15.14 -22.18 -3.50
N LYS A 193 -14.58 -21.52 -2.48
CA LYS A 193 -14.85 -21.85 -1.08
C LYS A 193 -16.06 -21.13 -0.54
N CYS A 194 -16.47 -20.03 -1.19
CA CYS A 194 -17.55 -19.17 -0.72
C CYS A 194 -18.92 -19.81 -0.99
N ILE A 195 -19.63 -20.15 0.07
CA ILE A 195 -21.01 -20.66 0.01
C ILE A 195 -22.08 -19.56 -0.03
N ARG A 196 -21.67 -18.29 -0.18
CA ARG A 196 -22.55 -17.11 -0.25
C ARG A 196 -23.49 -16.95 0.94
N CYS A 197 -23.10 -17.39 2.13
CA CYS A 197 -23.91 -17.33 3.36
C CYS A 197 -24.11 -15.93 3.93
N GLY A 198 -23.33 -14.93 3.50
CA GLY A 198 -23.40 -13.53 4.01
C GLY A 198 -22.78 -13.32 5.41
N ASN A 199 -22.27 -14.37 6.07
CA ASN A 199 -21.75 -14.28 7.43
C ASN A 199 -20.63 -13.26 7.60
N CYS A 200 -19.80 -13.01 6.58
CA CYS A 200 -18.75 -11.99 6.62
C CYS A 200 -19.33 -10.57 6.74
N VAL A 201 -20.45 -10.27 6.08
CA VAL A 201 -21.17 -9.00 6.16
C VAL A 201 -21.84 -8.89 7.52
N ASN A 202 -22.62 -9.90 7.93
CA ASN A 202 -23.34 -9.93 9.21
C ASN A 202 -22.38 -9.83 10.41
N ALA A 203 -21.23 -10.53 10.34
CA ALA A 203 -20.21 -10.45 11.39
C ALA A 203 -19.56 -9.05 11.46
N CYS A 204 -19.39 -8.39 10.32
CA CYS A 204 -18.90 -7.02 10.27
C CYS A 204 -19.91 -6.04 10.87
N GLU A 205 -21.18 -6.16 10.49
CA GLU A 205 -22.30 -5.36 11.00
C GLU A 205 -22.44 -5.53 12.52
N GLY A 206 -22.46 -6.77 12.99
CA GLY A 206 -22.69 -7.11 14.41
C GLY A 206 -21.61 -6.64 15.38
N VAL A 207 -20.38 -6.33 14.90
CA VAL A 207 -19.31 -5.84 15.77
C VAL A 207 -19.19 -4.32 15.80
N HIS A 208 -19.89 -3.62 14.91
CA HIS A 208 -19.88 -2.16 14.88
C HIS A 208 -21.10 -1.57 15.59
N VAL A 209 -20.83 -0.63 16.49
CA VAL A 209 -21.87 -0.01 17.36
C VAL A 209 -22.98 0.70 16.57
N ASP A 210 -22.66 1.14 15.34
CA ASP A 210 -23.61 1.79 14.44
C ASP A 210 -24.44 0.81 13.58
N GLY A 211 -24.21 -0.52 13.76
CA GLY A 211 -24.92 -1.56 13.03
C GLY A 211 -24.70 -1.52 11.52
N GLN A 212 -23.58 -0.92 11.07
CA GLN A 212 -23.28 -0.79 9.63
C GLN A 212 -22.11 -1.70 9.24
N ALA A 213 -22.30 -2.54 8.22
CA ALA A 213 -21.20 -3.27 7.63
C ALA A 213 -20.19 -2.32 6.96
N ARG A 214 -18.91 -2.63 7.08
CA ARG A 214 -17.78 -1.90 6.45
C ARG A 214 -17.30 -2.59 5.18
N LEU A 215 -18.11 -3.49 4.66
CA LEU A 215 -17.88 -4.20 3.40
C LEU A 215 -19.19 -4.51 2.71
N SER A 216 -19.15 -4.62 1.38
CA SER A 216 -20.22 -5.21 0.58
C SER A 216 -19.66 -6.29 -0.33
N LEU A 217 -20.45 -7.31 -0.67
CA LEU A 217 -20.01 -8.40 -1.55
C LEU A 217 -20.03 -8.02 -3.04
N THR A 218 -20.22 -6.74 -3.34
CA THR A 218 -19.91 -6.16 -4.65
C THR A 218 -18.43 -5.82 -4.71
N GLY A 219 -17.83 -5.81 -5.88
CA GLY A 219 -16.42 -5.47 -6.01
C GLY A 219 -15.81 -6.02 -7.28
N ILE A 220 -14.50 -6.00 -7.35
CA ILE A 220 -13.75 -6.42 -8.52
C ILE A 220 -13.57 -7.93 -8.49
N LYS A 221 -13.84 -8.59 -9.63
CA LYS A 221 -13.67 -10.03 -9.76
C LYS A 221 -12.53 -10.38 -10.68
N PHE A 222 -11.71 -11.33 -10.24
CA PHE A 222 -10.60 -11.90 -10.98
C PHE A 222 -10.74 -13.42 -10.95
N TYR A 223 -11.04 -14.04 -12.07
CA TYR A 223 -11.29 -15.48 -12.14
C TYR A 223 -12.31 -15.91 -11.06
N ASN A 224 -11.86 -16.64 -10.06
CA ASN A 224 -12.66 -17.10 -8.92
C ASN A 224 -12.40 -16.33 -7.63
N LEU A 225 -11.74 -15.19 -7.72
CA LEU A 225 -11.46 -14.32 -6.57
C LEU A 225 -12.30 -13.05 -6.67
N LEU A 226 -12.95 -12.70 -5.58
CA LEU A 226 -13.66 -11.43 -5.42
C LEU A 226 -12.86 -10.55 -4.45
N ALA A 227 -12.47 -9.36 -4.89
CA ALA A 227 -12.05 -8.27 -4.02
C ALA A 227 -13.28 -7.42 -3.69
N PRO A 228 -13.95 -7.63 -2.56
CA PRO A 228 -15.17 -6.94 -2.21
C PRO A 228 -14.90 -5.47 -1.89
N ASN A 229 -15.93 -4.62 -2.03
CA ASN A 229 -15.84 -3.22 -1.61
C ASN A 229 -15.64 -3.15 -0.09
N SER A 230 -14.39 -2.97 0.29
CA SER A 230 -13.91 -2.88 1.66
C SER A 230 -12.62 -2.08 1.66
N CYS A 231 -12.40 -1.19 2.61
CA CYS A 231 -11.19 -0.37 2.60
C CYS A 231 -9.92 -1.22 2.54
N TRP A 232 -9.05 -0.89 1.60
CA TRP A 232 -7.79 -1.60 1.34
C TRP A 232 -6.63 -1.13 2.19
N GLN A 233 -6.84 -0.13 3.07
CA GLN A 233 -5.80 0.41 3.95
C GLN A 233 -4.58 0.93 3.16
N CYS A 234 -4.83 1.71 2.12
CA CYS A 234 -3.82 2.19 1.16
C CYS A 234 -2.58 2.75 1.83
N GLU A 235 -1.41 2.48 1.26
CA GLU A 235 -0.14 3.05 1.70
C GLU A 235 -0.16 4.58 1.59
N ASN A 236 -0.73 5.13 0.50
CA ASN A 236 -0.97 6.56 0.29
C ASN A 236 -2.48 6.86 0.27
N PRO A 237 -3.13 7.02 1.42
CA PRO A 237 -4.57 7.18 1.50
C PRO A 237 -5.01 8.57 1.06
N LEU A 238 -5.50 8.71 -0.18
CA LEU A 238 -6.02 9.97 -0.73
C LEU A 238 -7.16 10.55 0.12
N CYS A 239 -7.93 9.70 0.77
CA CYS A 239 -9.00 10.10 1.68
C CYS A 239 -8.53 10.95 2.87
N MET A 240 -7.22 10.88 3.25
CA MET A 240 -6.67 11.69 4.32
C MET A 240 -6.30 13.12 3.88
N LEU A 241 -6.10 13.34 2.57
CA LEU A 241 -5.50 14.59 2.08
C LEU A 241 -6.36 15.81 2.38
N ASP A 242 -7.66 15.71 2.14
CA ASP A 242 -8.61 16.82 2.20
C ASP A 242 -9.63 16.67 3.34
N CYS A 243 -9.22 16.08 4.46
CA CYS A 243 -10.07 15.98 5.63
C CYS A 243 -9.96 17.25 6.48
N PRO A 244 -10.98 18.18 6.49
CA PRO A 244 -10.86 19.46 7.18
C PRO A 244 -10.61 19.35 8.69
N PRO A 245 -11.29 18.43 9.42
CA PRO A 245 -11.07 18.27 10.86
C PRO A 245 -9.89 17.32 11.17
N ASP A 246 -9.16 16.84 10.15
CA ASP A 246 -8.11 15.82 10.31
C ASP A 246 -8.62 14.56 11.05
N ALA A 247 -9.85 14.15 10.71
CA ALA A 247 -10.51 13.01 11.36
C ALA A 247 -9.98 11.67 10.86
N ILE A 248 -9.37 11.62 9.67
CA ILE A 248 -8.79 10.38 9.14
C ILE A 248 -7.34 10.31 9.58
N GLN A 249 -6.98 9.25 10.27
CA GLN A 249 -5.67 9.06 10.88
C GLN A 249 -5.09 7.71 10.50
N ARG A 250 -3.78 7.58 10.60
CA ARG A 250 -3.05 6.32 10.50
C ARG A 250 -2.46 5.99 11.86
N ASP A 251 -2.66 4.78 12.32
CA ASP A 251 -2.05 4.31 13.56
C ASP A 251 -0.58 3.86 13.35
N PRO A 252 0.17 3.56 14.44
CA PRO A 252 1.56 3.07 14.32
C PRO A 252 1.73 1.75 13.56
N ARG A 253 0.67 0.96 13.40
CA ARG A 253 0.65 -0.29 12.63
C ARG A 253 0.39 -0.05 11.13
N GLY A 254 0.10 1.20 10.76
CA GLY A 254 -0.21 1.59 9.38
C GLY A 254 -1.71 1.56 9.05
N GLU A 255 -2.58 1.19 9.99
CA GLU A 255 -4.02 1.13 9.77
C GLU A 255 -4.65 2.51 9.69
N VAL A 256 -5.46 2.74 8.65
CA VAL A 256 -6.16 4.00 8.44
C VAL A 256 -7.57 3.91 9.02
N TYR A 257 -7.95 4.86 9.85
CA TYR A 257 -9.25 4.89 10.54
C TYR A 257 -9.84 6.30 10.62
N ILE A 258 -11.12 6.40 10.99
CA ILE A 258 -11.85 7.67 11.13
C ILE A 258 -12.16 7.90 12.61
N LYS A 259 -11.75 9.07 13.12
CA LYS A 259 -12.03 9.52 14.49
C LYS A 259 -13.46 10.04 14.64
N SER A 260 -13.90 10.18 15.89
CA SER A 260 -15.23 10.69 16.26
C SER A 260 -15.46 12.16 15.93
N ASN A 261 -14.40 12.94 15.62
CA ASN A 261 -14.50 14.35 15.24
C ASN A 261 -14.84 14.55 13.74
N CYS A 262 -15.27 13.49 13.04
CA CYS A 262 -15.75 13.59 11.67
C CYS A 262 -16.98 14.51 11.58
N ILE A 263 -16.95 15.48 10.63
CA ILE A 263 -18.02 16.46 10.40
C ILE A 263 -18.92 16.10 9.21
N GLY A 264 -18.71 14.94 8.58
CA GLY A 264 -19.55 14.46 7.47
C GLY A 264 -19.46 15.27 6.18
N CYS A 265 -18.34 15.90 5.87
CA CYS A 265 -18.19 16.73 4.68
C CYS A 265 -18.15 15.96 3.34
N GLY A 266 -17.98 14.63 3.37
CA GLY A 266 -17.94 13.76 2.18
C GLY A 266 -16.67 13.84 1.33
N ASN A 267 -15.65 14.65 1.69
CA ASN A 267 -14.42 14.76 0.90
C ASN A 267 -13.70 13.42 0.75
N CYS A 268 -13.65 12.64 1.83
CA CYS A 268 -12.98 11.34 1.84
C CYS A 268 -13.68 10.29 0.96
N GLU A 269 -15.03 10.34 0.87
CA GLU A 269 -15.81 9.49 -0.03
C GLU A 269 -15.46 9.83 -1.48
N ARG A 270 -15.51 11.10 -1.86
CA ARG A 270 -15.17 11.56 -3.23
C ARG A 270 -13.72 11.30 -3.61
N ASN A 271 -12.79 11.31 -2.64
CA ASN A 271 -11.37 11.10 -2.88
C ASN A 271 -10.96 9.62 -2.82
N CYS A 272 -11.87 8.72 -2.48
CA CYS A 272 -11.60 7.29 -2.48
C CYS A 272 -11.75 6.74 -3.91
N PRO A 273 -10.66 6.31 -4.59
CA PRO A 273 -10.77 5.81 -5.96
C PRO A 273 -11.45 4.43 -6.05
N TYR A 274 -11.75 3.81 -4.89
CA TYR A 274 -12.29 2.45 -4.77
C TYR A 274 -13.72 2.43 -4.21
N ASP A 275 -14.34 3.59 -3.99
CA ASP A 275 -15.68 3.73 -3.38
C ASP A 275 -15.83 2.96 -2.04
N ASN A 276 -14.75 2.86 -1.27
CA ASN A 276 -14.70 2.08 -0.02
C ASN A 276 -14.96 2.91 1.24
N ILE A 277 -15.52 4.10 1.08
CA ILE A 277 -15.96 4.99 2.17
C ILE A 277 -17.41 5.36 1.95
N PHE A 278 -18.23 5.17 2.98
CA PHE A 278 -19.66 5.40 2.92
C PHE A 278 -20.06 6.54 3.86
N MET A 279 -21.05 7.35 3.48
CA MET A 279 -21.65 8.35 4.35
C MET A 279 -22.88 7.75 5.02
N VAL A 280 -22.90 7.76 6.36
CA VAL A 280 -23.97 7.19 7.17
C VAL A 280 -24.60 8.27 8.04
N HIS A 281 -25.92 8.29 8.11
CA HIS A 281 -26.64 9.12 9.05
C HIS A 281 -26.56 8.52 10.44
N LYS A 282 -26.01 9.28 11.39
CA LYS A 282 -25.92 8.89 12.79
C LYS A 282 -27.19 9.32 13.49
N GLU A 283 -28.01 8.36 13.91
CA GLU A 283 -29.15 8.69 14.74
C GLU A 283 -28.69 9.36 16.05
N PRO A 284 -29.34 10.44 16.46
CA PRO A 284 -29.04 11.07 17.73
C PRO A 284 -29.23 10.09 18.87
N LYS A 285 -28.21 9.95 19.73
CA LYS A 285 -28.31 9.11 20.92
C LYS A 285 -29.41 9.69 21.80
N LYS A 286 -30.54 8.98 21.93
CA LYS A 286 -31.57 9.27 22.91
C LYS A 286 -30.98 9.11 24.29
N THR A 287 -30.49 10.19 24.90
CA THR A 287 -30.05 10.18 26.29
C THR A 287 -31.29 10.19 27.20
N LEU A 288 -31.22 9.50 28.32
CA LEU A 288 -32.29 9.52 29.34
C LEU A 288 -32.71 10.97 29.70
N PHE A 289 -31.75 11.90 29.61
CA PHE A 289 -31.94 13.32 29.87
C PHE A 289 -32.80 14.02 28.81
N SER A 290 -32.79 13.59 27.56
CA SER A 290 -33.65 14.14 26.51
C SER A 290 -35.11 13.77 26.73
N TRP A 291 -35.39 12.59 27.26
CA TRP A 291 -36.74 12.15 27.61
C TRP A 291 -37.31 12.94 28.82
N VAL A 292 -36.50 13.19 29.86
CA VAL A 292 -36.89 14.00 31.03
C VAL A 292 -37.09 15.47 30.65
N ALA A 293 -36.24 16.03 29.75
CA ALA A 293 -36.43 17.40 29.25
C ALA A 293 -37.69 17.57 28.45
N SER A 294 -38.07 16.56 27.67
CA SER A 294 -39.36 16.54 26.94
C SER A 294 -40.57 16.53 27.86
N LEU A 295 -40.50 15.83 29.00
CA LEU A 295 -41.55 15.83 30.04
C LEU A 295 -41.70 17.19 30.77
N LEU A 296 -40.60 17.98 30.80
CA LEU A 296 -40.55 19.30 31.47
C LEU A 296 -40.90 20.47 30.52
N GLY A 297 -41.37 20.19 29.29
CA GLY A 297 -41.85 21.22 28.34
C GLY A 297 -40.73 22.15 27.83
N LYS A 298 -39.45 21.80 28.03
CA LYS A 298 -38.31 22.53 27.43
C LYS A 298 -38.10 22.02 26.01
N SER A 299 -38.30 22.89 25.02
CA SER A 299 -38.01 22.59 23.62
C SER A 299 -36.50 22.31 23.50
N HIS A 300 -36.17 21.04 23.39
CA HIS A 300 -34.81 20.64 23.01
C HIS A 300 -34.70 20.92 21.51
N LYS A 301 -33.65 21.68 21.11
CA LYS A 301 -33.32 21.77 19.70
C LYS A 301 -33.10 20.33 19.23
N PRO A 302 -33.71 19.89 18.12
CA PRO A 302 -33.50 18.56 17.61
C PRO A 302 -32.01 18.37 17.42
N ASP A 303 -31.45 17.30 17.98
CA ASP A 303 -30.08 16.91 17.69
C ASP A 303 -29.94 16.81 16.17
N VAL A 304 -29.07 17.63 15.60
CA VAL A 304 -28.91 17.71 14.15
C VAL A 304 -28.44 16.30 13.70
N GLU A 305 -29.20 15.71 12.79
CA GLU A 305 -28.79 14.48 12.10
C GLU A 305 -27.37 14.69 11.58
N GLN A 306 -26.42 14.04 12.20
CA GLN A 306 -25.02 14.16 11.83
C GLN A 306 -24.65 13.04 10.86
N THR A 307 -24.42 13.38 9.62
CA THR A 307 -23.78 12.45 8.68
C THR A 307 -22.31 12.26 9.06
N VAL A 308 -21.82 11.03 9.05
CA VAL A 308 -20.41 10.70 9.30
C VAL A 308 -19.91 9.73 8.24
N ALA A 309 -18.62 9.83 7.94
CA ALA A 309 -17.98 8.85 7.07
C ALA A 309 -17.65 7.58 7.86
N VAL A 310 -17.87 6.43 7.23
CA VAL A 310 -17.49 5.11 7.76
C VAL A 310 -16.69 4.35 6.70
N LYS A 311 -15.74 3.54 7.16
CA LYS A 311 -14.90 2.68 6.34
C LYS A 311 -14.38 1.50 7.18
N CYS A 312 -13.91 0.46 6.53
CA CYS A 312 -13.25 -0.63 7.24
C CYS A 312 -12.00 -0.13 7.97
N ASP A 313 -11.92 -0.42 9.26
CA ASP A 313 -10.85 -0.09 10.20
C ASP A 313 -10.11 -1.35 10.70
N LEU A 314 -10.26 -2.48 9.98
CA LEU A 314 -9.73 -3.81 10.32
C LEU A 314 -10.20 -4.34 11.69
N CYS A 315 -11.30 -3.80 12.22
CA CYS A 315 -11.79 -4.09 13.57
C CYS A 315 -10.73 -3.82 14.65
N ARG A 316 -9.98 -2.71 14.52
CA ARG A 316 -8.81 -2.32 15.33
C ARG A 316 -9.03 -2.39 16.86
N ASP A 317 -10.23 -2.03 17.30
CA ASP A 317 -10.59 -2.00 18.72
C ASP A 317 -11.28 -3.28 19.19
N ILE A 318 -11.35 -4.31 18.32
CA ILE A 318 -12.03 -5.58 18.57
C ILE A 318 -11.01 -6.71 18.70
N ARG A 319 -11.08 -7.44 19.81
CA ARG A 319 -10.17 -8.58 20.02
C ARG A 319 -10.38 -9.66 18.96
N GLY A 320 -9.28 -10.20 18.44
CA GLY A 320 -9.28 -11.32 17.48
C GLY A 320 -9.26 -10.91 16.00
N GLY A 321 -9.08 -9.60 15.71
CA GLY A 321 -8.91 -9.11 14.33
C GLY A 321 -10.19 -9.05 13.51
N PRO A 322 -10.10 -8.99 12.18
CA PRO A 322 -11.22 -8.73 11.28
C PRO A 322 -12.38 -9.72 11.42
N ALA A 323 -13.56 -9.22 11.81
CA ALA A 323 -14.75 -10.04 12.03
C ALA A 323 -15.22 -10.76 10.78
N CYS A 324 -15.08 -10.15 9.61
CA CYS A 324 -15.44 -10.76 8.32
C CYS A 324 -14.64 -12.03 8.01
N VAL A 325 -13.36 -12.08 8.38
CA VAL A 325 -12.50 -13.26 8.20
C VAL A 325 -12.89 -14.34 9.22
N ARG A 326 -13.01 -13.98 10.48
CA ARG A 326 -13.40 -14.92 11.55
C ARG A 326 -14.81 -15.48 11.40
N GLY A 327 -15.72 -14.69 10.83
CA GLY A 327 -17.11 -15.11 10.60
C GLY A 327 -17.30 -15.98 9.36
N CYS A 328 -16.26 -16.20 8.56
CA CYS A 328 -16.34 -17.03 7.36
C CYS A 328 -16.20 -18.53 7.71
N PRO A 329 -17.27 -19.34 7.60
CA PRO A 329 -17.23 -20.75 8.04
C PRO A 329 -16.36 -21.63 7.16
N THR A 330 -16.11 -21.22 5.92
CA THR A 330 -15.33 -21.98 4.93
C THR A 330 -13.90 -21.48 4.76
N GLY A 331 -13.52 -20.39 5.46
CA GLY A 331 -12.24 -19.75 5.27
C GLY A 331 -12.05 -19.11 3.89
N ALA A 332 -13.15 -18.86 3.16
CA ALA A 332 -13.12 -18.21 1.86
C ALA A 332 -12.68 -16.74 1.94
N ALA A 333 -13.00 -16.04 3.03
CA ALA A 333 -12.63 -14.64 3.25
C ALA A 333 -11.25 -14.55 3.91
N ILE A 334 -10.29 -13.97 3.22
CA ILE A 334 -8.91 -13.80 3.68
C ILE A 334 -8.47 -12.35 3.52
N ARG A 335 -7.58 -11.88 4.40
CA ARG A 335 -6.88 -10.61 4.26
C ARG A 335 -5.44 -10.86 3.86
N LEU A 336 -5.00 -10.18 2.83
CA LEU A 336 -3.66 -10.35 2.27
C LEU A 336 -2.89 -9.05 2.35
N THR A 337 -1.62 -9.14 2.80
CA THR A 337 -0.62 -8.10 2.61
C THR A 337 -0.02 -8.18 1.19
N PRO A 338 0.65 -7.14 0.69
CA PRO A 338 1.32 -7.19 -0.61
C PRO A 338 2.31 -8.36 -0.75
N GLU A 339 3.01 -8.72 0.32
CA GLU A 339 3.95 -9.85 0.33
C GLU A 339 3.23 -11.19 0.18
N GLN A 340 2.09 -11.34 0.85
CA GLN A 340 1.28 -12.56 0.83
C GLN A 340 0.53 -12.74 -0.49
N TYR A 341 0.30 -11.66 -1.25
CA TYR A 341 -0.42 -11.74 -2.53
C TYR A 341 0.23 -12.76 -3.47
N ARG A 342 1.53 -12.64 -3.67
CA ARG A 342 2.23 -13.50 -4.62
C ARG A 342 2.13 -14.97 -4.22
N GLU A 343 2.45 -15.30 -2.97
CA GLU A 343 2.44 -16.68 -2.47
C GLU A 343 1.03 -17.29 -2.52
N THR A 344 0.04 -16.56 -2.01
CA THR A 344 -1.35 -17.06 -1.96
C THR A 344 -1.98 -17.16 -3.36
N LEU A 345 -1.66 -16.22 -4.26
CA LEU A 345 -2.17 -16.25 -5.64
C LEU A 345 -1.50 -17.37 -6.45
N GLU A 346 -0.19 -17.59 -6.29
CA GLU A 346 0.51 -18.73 -6.88
C GLU A 346 -0.13 -20.05 -6.41
N GLU A 347 -0.37 -20.24 -5.12
CA GLU A 347 -1.04 -21.42 -4.59
C GLU A 347 -2.47 -21.59 -5.13
N LEU A 348 -3.24 -20.51 -5.20
CA LEU A 348 -4.63 -20.54 -5.68
C LEU A 348 -4.73 -20.77 -7.20
N VAL A 349 -3.75 -20.37 -7.98
CA VAL A 349 -3.70 -20.55 -9.43
C VAL A 349 -3.06 -21.90 -9.81
N ILE A 350 -1.93 -22.26 -9.20
CA ILE A 350 -1.19 -23.50 -9.50
C ILE A 350 -1.98 -24.74 -9.08
N SER A 351 -2.61 -24.72 -7.91
CA SER A 351 -3.41 -25.86 -7.45
C SER A 351 -4.62 -26.21 -8.36
N ARG A 352 -4.85 -25.42 -9.40
CA ARG A 352 -6.02 -25.50 -10.29
C ARG A 352 -5.71 -25.59 -11.78
N GLY A 353 -4.45 -25.38 -12.17
CA GLY A 353 -3.96 -25.59 -13.54
C GLY A 353 -3.82 -27.04 -13.95
N GLU A 354 -4.00 -27.97 -13.01
CA GLU A 354 -3.89 -29.41 -13.24
C GLU A 354 -5.23 -30.14 -13.45
N ARG A 355 -6.32 -29.40 -13.78
CA ARG A 355 -7.59 -30.06 -14.19
C ARG A 355 -8.10 -29.54 -15.50
#